data_257f3a1fb49877da6f957e95739b3044
#
_entry.id   257f3a1fb49877da6f957e95739b3044
#
_cell.length_a   1.000
_cell.length_b   1.000
_cell.length_c   1.000
_cell.angle_alpha   90.00
_cell.angle_beta   90.00
_cell.angle_gamma   90.00
#
_symmetry.space_group_name_H-M   'P 1'
#
loop_
_entity.id
_entity.type
_entity.pdbx_description
1 polymer ?
#
loop_
_entity_poly.entity_id
_entity_poly.type
_entity_poly.pdbx_seq_one_letter_code
_entity_poly.pdbx_strand_id
1 'polypeptide(L)'
;MPVRKGVETTDYDVVVVGAGPVGGFLARRMCEGGANVLLLEEHSQIGRPFQCAGLVNPDAMRLAGLEGTVLTPIWGARIHSPSGIP
;
A
#
# COMPACT_ATOMS: atom_id res chain seq x y z
N MET A 1 2.58 -18.44 -1.55
CA MET A 1 3.67 -18.66 -2.50
C MET A 1 3.61 -20.04 -3.09
N PRO A 2 3.64 -20.12 -4.36
CA PRO A 2 3.61 -21.44 -4.99
C PRO A 2 4.94 -22.17 -4.83
N VAL A 3 4.84 -23.43 -4.50
CA VAL A 3 5.98 -24.32 -4.51
C VAL A 3 5.80 -25.25 -5.71
N ARG A 4 6.79 -25.31 -6.54
CA ARG A 4 6.72 -26.20 -7.70
C ARG A 4 6.86 -27.62 -7.27
N LYS A 5 5.91 -28.41 -7.69
CA LYS A 5 5.85 -29.80 -7.31
C LYS A 5 7.10 -30.53 -7.77
N GLY A 6 7.72 -31.18 -6.80
CA GLY A 6 8.77 -32.16 -7.06
C GLY A 6 10.14 -31.59 -7.16
N VAL A 7 10.34 -30.26 -7.06
CA VAL A 7 11.66 -29.85 -7.37
C VAL A 7 12.14 -28.58 -6.78
N GLU A 8 11.49 -27.51 -7.07
CA GLU A 8 12.08 -26.21 -6.85
C GLU A 8 11.27 -25.42 -5.87
N THR A 9 11.95 -24.82 -4.92
CA THR A 9 11.40 -23.71 -4.20
C THR A 9 11.76 -22.45 -4.96
N THR A 10 10.84 -21.51 -5.02
CA THR A 10 11.13 -20.19 -5.53
C THR A 10 11.78 -19.39 -4.41
N ASP A 11 12.99 -18.94 -4.67
CA ASP A 11 13.70 -18.14 -3.68
C ASP A 11 13.35 -16.67 -3.88
N TYR A 12 13.12 -16.00 -2.76
CA TYR A 12 12.86 -14.57 -2.74
C TYR A 12 13.89 -13.88 -1.86
N ASP A 13 14.29 -12.70 -2.29
CA ASP A 13 15.19 -11.87 -1.50
C ASP A 13 14.44 -11.24 -0.33
N VAL A 14 13.18 -10.88 -0.56
CA VAL A 14 12.34 -10.18 0.41
C VAL A 14 10.92 -10.68 0.34
N VAL A 15 10.31 -10.80 1.50
CA VAL A 15 8.87 -11.06 1.61
C VAL A 15 8.23 -9.86 2.28
N VAL A 16 7.26 -9.24 1.61
CA VAL A 16 6.50 -8.11 2.16
C VAL A 16 5.11 -8.61 2.50
N VAL A 17 4.73 -8.43 3.75
CA VAL A 17 3.41 -8.84 4.22
C VAL A 17 2.52 -7.63 4.32
N GLY A 18 1.43 -7.64 3.58
CA GLY A 18 0.50 -6.54 3.50
C GLY A 18 0.69 -5.71 2.23
N ALA A 19 -0.31 -5.73 1.36
CA ALA A 19 -0.28 -5.02 0.08
C ALA A 19 -1.03 -3.69 0.14
N GLY A 20 -0.97 -3.02 1.28
CA GLY A 20 -1.46 -1.65 1.42
C GLY A 20 -0.51 -0.65 0.76
N PRO A 21 -0.75 0.65 0.96
CA PRO A 21 0.07 1.68 0.31
C PRO A 21 1.56 1.58 0.62
N VAL A 22 1.91 1.32 1.87
CA VAL A 22 3.31 1.23 2.28
C VAL A 22 3.96 -0.04 1.75
N GLY A 23 3.31 -1.20 1.96
CA GLY A 23 3.84 -2.48 1.50
C GLY A 23 3.94 -2.54 -0.01
N GLY A 24 2.91 -2.07 -0.71
CA GLY A 24 2.92 -2.02 -2.17
C GLY A 24 3.99 -1.11 -2.73
N PHE A 25 4.16 0.08 -2.14
CA PHE A 25 5.19 1.01 -2.55
C PHE A 25 6.58 0.42 -2.33
N LEU A 26 6.82 -0.15 -1.16
CA LEU A 26 8.10 -0.76 -0.83
C LEU A 26 8.43 -1.90 -1.79
N ALA A 27 7.47 -2.79 -2.02
CA ALA A 27 7.67 -3.93 -2.92
C ALA A 27 8.03 -3.45 -4.33
N ARG A 28 7.34 -2.44 -4.83
CA ARG A 28 7.63 -1.87 -6.14
C ARG A 28 9.05 -1.31 -6.22
N ARG A 29 9.44 -0.53 -5.21
CA ARG A 29 10.78 0.07 -5.18
C ARG A 29 11.87 -0.99 -5.12
N MET A 30 11.64 -2.04 -4.35
CA MET A 30 12.61 -3.13 -4.26
C MET A 30 12.72 -3.91 -5.57
N CYS A 31 11.60 -4.14 -6.24
CA CYS A 31 11.60 -4.78 -7.55
C CYS A 31 12.35 -3.93 -8.58
N GLU A 32 12.14 -2.62 -8.55
CA GLU A 32 12.85 -1.70 -9.44
C GLU A 32 14.35 -1.73 -9.21
N GLY A 33 14.76 -2.00 -7.97
CA GLY A 33 16.18 -2.17 -7.61
C GLY A 33 16.73 -3.55 -7.93
N GLY A 34 15.95 -4.44 -8.51
CA GLY A 34 16.40 -5.77 -8.93
C GLY A 34 16.16 -6.88 -7.93
N ALA A 35 15.52 -6.62 -6.80
CA ALA A 35 15.21 -7.65 -5.82
C ALA A 35 14.06 -8.55 -6.30
N ASN A 36 14.13 -9.82 -5.92
CA ASN A 36 13.05 -10.76 -6.15
C ASN A 36 12.13 -10.72 -4.93
N VAL A 37 10.94 -10.13 -5.09
CA VAL A 37 10.05 -9.81 -3.98
C VAL A 37 8.78 -10.64 -4.04
N LEU A 38 8.39 -11.18 -2.89
CA LEU A 38 7.08 -11.81 -2.72
C LEU A 38 6.22 -10.86 -1.88
N LEU A 39 5.06 -10.48 -2.40
CA LEU A 39 4.10 -9.64 -1.70
C LEU A 39 2.89 -10.48 -1.32
N LEU A 40 2.59 -10.51 -0.03
CA LEU A 40 1.48 -11.29 0.51
C LEU A 40 0.40 -10.37 1.04
N GLU A 41 -0.84 -10.73 0.77
CA GLU A 41 -2.00 -9.98 1.26
C GLU A 41 -3.03 -10.97 1.80
N GLU A 42 -3.60 -10.66 2.98
CA GLU A 42 -4.56 -11.54 3.64
C GLU A 42 -5.94 -11.48 2.98
N HIS A 43 -6.27 -10.39 2.29
CA HIS A 43 -7.55 -10.23 1.62
C HIS A 43 -7.47 -10.68 0.18
N SER A 44 -8.56 -11.20 -0.35
CA SER A 44 -8.63 -11.64 -1.74
C SER A 44 -8.58 -10.48 -2.73
N GLN A 45 -8.92 -9.28 -2.27
CA GLN A 45 -8.81 -8.05 -3.05
C GLN A 45 -8.01 -7.02 -2.31
N ILE A 46 -7.00 -6.45 -2.95
CA ILE A 46 -6.22 -5.36 -2.39
C ILE A 46 -7.12 -4.13 -2.24
N GLY A 47 -7.07 -3.52 -1.05
CA GLY A 47 -7.89 -2.34 -0.76
C GLY A 47 -9.32 -2.66 -0.35
N ARG A 48 -9.66 -3.90 -0.16
CA ARG A 48 -10.99 -4.31 0.28
C ARG A 48 -10.90 -5.19 1.52
N PRO A 49 -11.73 -4.97 2.56
CA PRO A 49 -12.65 -3.84 2.71
C PRO A 49 -11.90 -2.52 2.92
N PHE A 50 -12.57 -1.42 2.68
CA PHE A 50 -12.00 -0.10 2.93
C PHE A 50 -11.84 0.11 4.42
N GLN A 51 -10.64 0.38 4.86
CA GLN A 51 -10.33 0.56 6.28
C GLN A 51 -9.68 1.90 6.57
N CYS A 52 -9.46 2.70 5.56
CA CYS A 52 -8.77 3.97 5.68
C CYS A 52 -9.60 5.07 5.04
N ALA A 53 -9.57 6.26 5.64
CA ALA A 53 -10.27 7.42 5.09
C ALA A 53 -9.64 7.90 3.78
N GLY A 54 -8.40 7.51 3.52
CA GLY A 54 -7.72 7.89 2.29
C GLY A 54 -7.24 9.32 2.25
N LEU A 55 -7.08 9.96 3.41
CA LEU A 55 -6.56 11.32 3.47
C LEU A 55 -5.04 11.27 3.48
N VAL A 56 -4.42 11.84 2.47
CA VAL A 56 -2.98 11.77 2.28
C VAL A 56 -2.41 13.14 1.99
N ASN A 57 -1.27 13.42 2.60
CA ASN A 57 -0.54 14.65 2.36
C ASN A 57 -0.05 14.71 0.91
N PRO A 58 -0.18 15.87 0.23
CA PRO A 58 0.28 16.01 -1.15
C PRO A 58 1.75 15.66 -1.35
N ASP A 59 2.61 15.93 -0.38
CA ASP A 59 4.03 15.60 -0.48
C ASP A 59 4.23 14.09 -0.53
N ALA A 60 3.47 13.34 0.25
CA ALA A 60 3.53 11.88 0.21
C ALA A 60 3.08 11.34 -1.15
N MET A 61 2.06 11.93 -1.73
CA MET A 61 1.57 11.52 -3.05
C MET A 61 2.62 11.79 -4.12
N ARG A 62 3.28 12.94 -4.06
CA ARG A 62 4.37 13.26 -5.01
C ARG A 62 5.53 12.28 -4.85
N LEU A 63 5.94 12.02 -3.61
CA LEU A 63 7.04 11.11 -3.34
C LEU A 63 6.75 9.69 -3.87
N ALA A 64 5.52 9.24 -3.73
CA ALA A 64 5.11 7.93 -4.22
C ALA A 64 4.83 7.90 -5.72
N GLY A 65 4.76 9.04 -6.38
CA GLY A 65 4.42 9.11 -7.80
C GLY A 65 2.96 8.80 -8.08
N LEU A 66 2.07 9.08 -7.13
CA LEU A 66 0.66 8.71 -7.22
C LEU A 66 -0.26 9.92 -7.35
N GLU A 67 0.26 11.06 -7.75
CA GLU A 67 -0.52 12.29 -7.84
C GLU A 67 -1.74 12.16 -8.76
N GLY A 68 -1.62 11.36 -9.82
CA GLY A 68 -2.71 11.14 -10.76
C GLY A 68 -3.85 10.29 -10.20
N THR A 69 -3.70 9.73 -9.02
CA THR A 69 -4.74 8.89 -8.41
C THR A 69 -5.62 9.65 -7.41
N VAL A 70 -5.35 10.93 -7.23
CA VAL A 70 -6.14 11.77 -6.30
C VAL A 70 -7.55 11.92 -6.85
N LEU A 71 -8.54 11.53 -6.06
CA LEU A 71 -9.94 11.64 -6.46
C LEU A 71 -10.48 13.04 -6.22
N THR A 72 -10.17 13.61 -5.05
CA THR A 72 -10.67 14.91 -4.65
C THR A 72 -9.64 15.62 -3.79
N PRO A 73 -9.16 16.80 -4.20
CA PRO A 73 -8.28 17.58 -3.33
C PRO A 73 -9.11 18.18 -2.19
N ILE A 74 -8.53 18.17 -1.00
CA ILE A 74 -9.15 18.69 0.20
C ILE A 74 -8.22 19.74 0.79
N TRP A 75 -8.77 20.92 1.04
CA TRP A 75 -7.98 22.07 1.48
C TRP A 75 -7.92 22.24 2.98
N GLY A 76 -8.78 21.55 3.71
CA GLY A 76 -8.83 21.64 5.14
C GLY A 76 -9.83 20.68 5.72
N ALA A 77 -9.87 20.65 7.04
CA ALA A 77 -10.79 19.78 7.76
C ALA A 77 -11.30 20.50 9.01
N ARG A 78 -12.54 20.19 9.39
CA ARG A 78 -13.09 20.63 10.65
C ARG A 78 -13.21 19.42 11.56
N ILE A 79 -12.53 19.48 12.68
CA ILE A 79 -12.53 18.40 13.64
C ILE A 79 -13.50 18.76 14.76
N HIS A 80 -14.44 17.87 15.03
CA HIS A 80 -15.41 18.05 16.08
C HIS A 80 -15.12 17.08 17.21
N SER A 81 -15.22 17.58 18.45
CA SER A 81 -15.18 16.72 19.62
C SER A 81 -16.53 15.99 19.76
N PRO A 82 -16.62 14.96 20.60
CA PRO A 82 -17.89 14.28 20.84
C PRO A 82 -19.00 15.20 21.36
N SER A 83 -18.62 16.34 21.98
CA SER A 83 -19.58 17.35 22.44
C SER A 83 -20.03 18.28 21.32
N GLY A 84 -19.47 18.17 20.13
CA GLY A 84 -19.79 19.02 18.99
C GLY A 84 -19.04 20.34 18.94
N ILE A 85 -18.10 20.56 19.83
CA ILE A 85 -17.26 21.78 19.84
C ILE A 85 -16.04 21.51 18.97
N PRO A 86 -15.84 22.34 17.94
CA PRO A 86 -14.68 22.16 17.05
C PRO A 86 -13.35 22.38 17.77
#